data_df6b040562de109ca33ca38eb47c0833
#
_entry.id   df6b040562de109ca33ca38eb47c0833
#
_cell.length_a   1.000
_cell.length_b   1.000
_cell.length_c   1.000
_cell.angle_alpha   90.00
_cell.angle_beta   90.00
_cell.angle_gamma   90.00
#
_symmetry.space_group_name_H-M   'P 1'
#
loop_
_entity.id
_entity.type
_entity.pdbx_description
1 polymer ?
#
loop_
_entity_poly.entity_id
_entity_poly.type
_entity_poly.pdbx_seq_one_letter_code
_entity_poly.pdbx_strand_id
1 'polypeptide(L)'
;MALLKRKPSDGAPKAPFKQRFLAWWEGVDPPAMESPLPPPVRERAPEPPPPPIKLEPWENPAIRVRHAIWGEGFRGPGGAPFALELVKPFAINNSMSILDFGCGAGGPERAIVKEFDVWITGIEPDRMQVDVGKLLSSKAGLERKAEIIAYDPENFITRSGGFDCILSIDTMFRFESREVILARLENSLKTRGQLTVCDYVRADNAAPDDPSIAAALGEVPALWTKGEYEKRFNELKFDLRVSEDITDKFRLMALIALDQVTKIPEGKSVIRTFPDAFMAEVGDWERKLSAIEAGTLKIFRFYGIKMGSASLMSNWS
;
A
#
# COMPACT_ATOMS: atom_id res chain seq x y z
N MET A 1 -25.63 12.05 -4.35
CA MET A 1 -26.51 11.19 -3.52
C MET A 1 -27.61 10.48 -4.33
N ALA A 2 -27.39 10.18 -5.62
CA ALA A 2 -28.40 9.56 -6.51
C ALA A 2 -27.97 8.22 -7.14
N LEU A 3 -26.80 7.65 -6.78
CA LEU A 3 -26.22 6.44 -7.40
C LEU A 3 -26.52 5.11 -6.67
N LEU A 4 -27.32 5.14 -5.57
CA LEU A 4 -27.56 3.94 -4.74
C LEU A 4 -28.95 3.31 -4.92
N LYS A 5 -29.74 3.67 -5.94
CA LYS A 5 -31.12 3.17 -6.08
C LYS A 5 -31.48 2.50 -7.42
N ARG A 6 -30.56 1.89 -8.15
CA ARG A 6 -30.96 0.94 -9.20
C ARG A 6 -30.33 -0.43 -8.95
N LYS A 7 -31.16 -1.38 -8.55
CA LYS A 7 -30.81 -2.83 -8.56
C LYS A 7 -30.46 -3.23 -9.99
N PRO A 8 -29.34 -3.95 -10.22
CA PRO A 8 -29.04 -4.51 -11.54
C PRO A 8 -30.07 -5.59 -11.89
N SER A 9 -30.56 -5.60 -13.13
CA SER A 9 -31.29 -6.71 -13.69
C SER A 9 -30.30 -7.88 -13.92
N ASP A 10 -30.65 -9.04 -13.41
CA ASP A 10 -29.88 -10.28 -13.52
C ASP A 10 -29.66 -10.66 -15.01
N GLY A 11 -28.41 -10.99 -15.39
CA GLY A 11 -28.09 -11.86 -16.52
C GLY A 11 -27.49 -11.25 -17.78
N ALA A 12 -27.34 -9.93 -17.92
CA ALA A 12 -26.66 -9.36 -19.10
C ALA A 12 -25.15 -9.16 -18.84
N PRO A 13 -24.26 -9.48 -19.81
CA PRO A 13 -22.83 -9.21 -19.68
C PRO A 13 -22.60 -7.71 -19.49
N LYS A 14 -21.95 -7.35 -18.39
CA LYS A 14 -21.65 -5.94 -18.07
C LYS A 14 -20.49 -5.47 -18.92
N ALA A 15 -20.60 -4.27 -19.48
CA ALA A 15 -19.50 -3.63 -20.21
C ALA A 15 -18.21 -3.59 -19.34
N PRO A 16 -17.01 -3.71 -19.96
CA PRO A 16 -15.73 -3.63 -19.27
C PRO A 16 -15.64 -2.36 -18.40
N PHE A 17 -14.96 -2.46 -17.27
CA PHE A 17 -14.85 -1.36 -16.29
C PHE A 17 -14.43 -0.03 -16.91
N LYS A 18 -13.44 -0.04 -17.81
CA LYS A 18 -12.99 1.15 -18.53
C LYS A 18 -14.15 1.90 -19.21
N GLN A 19 -15.05 1.19 -19.85
CA GLN A 19 -16.21 1.79 -20.52
C GLN A 19 -17.27 2.27 -19.54
N ARG A 20 -17.48 1.53 -18.44
CA ARG A 20 -18.39 1.93 -17.36
C ARG A 20 -17.87 3.18 -16.62
N PHE A 21 -16.55 3.24 -16.39
CA PHE A 21 -15.92 4.39 -15.75
C PHE A 21 -15.98 5.63 -16.65
N LEU A 22 -15.67 5.52 -17.96
CA LEU A 22 -15.77 6.62 -18.91
C LEU A 22 -17.21 7.12 -19.05
N ALA A 23 -18.19 6.21 -19.16
CA ALA A 23 -19.59 6.57 -19.23
C ALA A 23 -20.06 7.28 -17.96
N TRP A 24 -19.62 6.79 -16.77
CA TRP A 24 -19.87 7.49 -15.49
C TRP A 24 -19.19 8.88 -15.46
N TRP A 25 -17.95 8.97 -15.97
CA TRP A 25 -17.21 10.23 -16.07
C TRP A 25 -17.92 11.27 -16.95
N GLU A 26 -18.47 10.82 -18.06
CA GLU A 26 -19.17 11.66 -19.04
C GLU A 26 -20.65 11.90 -18.66
N GLY A 27 -21.15 11.23 -17.62
CA GLY A 27 -22.54 11.33 -17.16
C GLY A 27 -23.54 10.68 -18.11
N VAL A 28 -23.09 9.68 -18.91
CA VAL A 28 -23.92 8.94 -19.88
C VAL A 28 -24.02 7.48 -19.49
N ASP A 29 -25.06 6.78 -19.98
CA ASP A 29 -25.19 5.34 -19.77
C ASP A 29 -24.14 4.58 -20.60
N PRO A 30 -23.53 3.49 -20.04
CA PRO A 30 -22.54 2.70 -20.78
C PRO A 30 -23.16 2.03 -22.01
N PRO A 31 -22.42 1.99 -23.15
CA PRO A 31 -22.93 1.41 -24.38
C PRO A 31 -23.29 -0.06 -24.25
N ALA A 32 -24.37 -0.49 -24.88
CA ALA A 32 -24.73 -1.90 -25.00
C ALA A 32 -23.69 -2.63 -25.85
N MET A 33 -23.29 -3.83 -25.43
CA MET A 33 -22.31 -4.62 -26.20
C MET A 33 -22.88 -5.06 -27.55
N GLU A 34 -22.27 -4.59 -28.65
CA GLU A 34 -22.53 -5.09 -29.99
C GLU A 34 -21.64 -6.29 -30.34
N SER A 35 -22.15 -7.12 -31.26
CA SER A 35 -21.53 -8.38 -31.70
C SER A 35 -20.16 -8.18 -32.38
N PRO A 36 -19.28 -9.21 -32.40
CA PRO A 36 -17.88 -9.05 -32.83
C PRO A 36 -17.72 -8.68 -34.29
N LEU A 37 -16.83 -7.74 -34.55
CA LEU A 37 -16.43 -7.27 -35.88
C LEU A 37 -15.62 -8.33 -36.67
N PRO A 38 -15.64 -8.29 -38.02
CA PRO A 38 -14.89 -9.21 -38.87
C PRO A 38 -13.38 -9.07 -38.75
N PRO A 39 -12.60 -10.11 -39.13
CA PRO A 39 -11.16 -10.15 -38.90
C PRO A 39 -10.39 -9.08 -39.69
N PRO A 40 -9.29 -8.55 -39.13
CA PRO A 40 -8.56 -7.40 -39.71
C PRO A 40 -7.75 -7.81 -40.95
N VAL A 41 -7.64 -6.86 -41.86
CA VAL A 41 -6.73 -6.88 -43.03
C VAL A 41 -5.28 -6.85 -42.53
N ARG A 42 -4.39 -7.65 -43.13
CA ARG A 42 -2.96 -7.72 -42.77
C ARG A 42 -2.30 -6.34 -43.00
N GLU A 43 -2.01 -5.66 -41.91
CA GLU A 43 -1.18 -4.46 -41.91
C GLU A 43 0.31 -4.81 -41.80
N ARG A 44 1.15 -3.89 -42.33
CA ARG A 44 2.62 -3.99 -42.24
C ARG A 44 3.07 -4.14 -40.78
N ALA A 45 4.15 -4.89 -40.60
CA ALA A 45 4.76 -5.01 -39.27
C ALA A 45 5.06 -3.62 -38.68
N PRO A 46 4.68 -3.37 -37.43
CA PRO A 46 4.94 -2.10 -36.79
C PRO A 46 6.46 -1.85 -36.70
N GLU A 47 6.86 -0.61 -36.93
CA GLU A 47 8.23 -0.18 -36.65
C GLU A 47 8.56 -0.48 -35.18
N PRO A 48 9.82 -0.88 -34.87
CA PRO A 48 10.21 -1.10 -33.50
C PRO A 48 9.97 0.19 -32.67
N PRO A 49 9.42 0.08 -31.46
CA PRO A 49 9.18 1.24 -30.64
C PRO A 49 10.48 2.03 -30.44
N PRO A 50 10.42 3.37 -30.40
CA PRO A 50 11.57 4.19 -30.12
C PRO A 50 12.17 3.76 -28.76
N PRO A 51 13.51 3.89 -28.58
CA PRO A 51 14.14 3.53 -27.32
C PRO A 51 13.46 4.32 -26.17
N PRO A 52 13.27 3.69 -25.02
CA PRO A 52 12.57 4.33 -23.92
C PRO A 52 13.28 5.62 -23.52
N ILE A 53 12.54 6.72 -23.51
CA ILE A 53 13.02 8.00 -22.99
C ILE A 53 13.37 7.77 -21.52
N LYS A 54 14.61 8.02 -21.13
CA LYS A 54 15.06 7.92 -19.74
C LYS A 54 14.44 9.11 -18.96
N LEU A 55 13.25 8.91 -18.45
CA LEU A 55 12.58 9.89 -17.60
C LEU A 55 13.29 9.96 -16.24
N GLU A 56 13.37 11.16 -15.70
CA GLU A 56 13.74 11.31 -14.28
C GLU A 56 12.68 10.61 -13.41
N PRO A 57 13.03 10.02 -12.26
CA PRO A 57 12.11 9.22 -11.46
C PRO A 57 10.77 9.91 -11.14
N TRP A 58 10.79 11.21 -10.88
CA TRP A 58 9.59 12.01 -10.59
C TRP A 58 8.75 12.37 -11.82
N GLU A 59 9.27 12.17 -13.03
CA GLU A 59 8.54 12.37 -14.30
C GLU A 59 7.79 11.10 -14.73
N ASN A 60 8.00 9.99 -14.03
CA ASN A 60 7.34 8.71 -14.32
C ASN A 60 5.82 8.87 -14.23
N PRO A 61 5.08 8.58 -15.32
CA PRO A 61 3.62 8.75 -15.37
C PRO A 61 2.89 8.02 -14.24
N ALA A 62 3.30 6.79 -13.90
CA ALA A 62 2.66 5.99 -12.85
C ALA A 62 2.86 6.65 -11.46
N ILE A 63 4.03 7.21 -11.19
CA ILE A 63 4.30 7.93 -9.93
C ILE A 63 3.44 9.21 -9.88
N ARG A 64 3.39 9.98 -10.97
CA ARG A 64 2.58 11.21 -11.04
C ARG A 64 1.10 10.92 -10.80
N VAL A 65 0.58 9.86 -11.38
CA VAL A 65 -0.80 9.42 -11.19
C VAL A 65 -1.05 8.99 -9.75
N ARG A 66 -0.20 8.14 -9.17
CA ARG A 66 -0.32 7.70 -7.76
C ARG A 66 -0.31 8.89 -6.80
N HIS A 67 0.59 9.83 -7.00
CA HIS A 67 0.64 11.04 -6.16
C HIS A 67 -0.62 11.88 -6.28
N ALA A 68 -1.23 11.97 -7.47
CA ALA A 68 -2.47 12.70 -7.65
C ALA A 68 -3.67 12.01 -6.98
N ILE A 69 -3.69 10.67 -6.95
CA ILE A 69 -4.79 9.90 -6.35
C ILE A 69 -4.61 9.77 -4.83
N TRP A 70 -3.42 9.34 -4.38
CA TRP A 70 -3.17 8.91 -3.00
C TRP A 70 -2.51 9.98 -2.13
N GLY A 71 -1.99 11.03 -2.75
CA GLY A 71 -1.14 12.03 -2.10
C GLY A 71 0.34 11.83 -2.39
N GLU A 72 1.12 12.90 -2.23
CA GLU A 72 2.54 12.93 -2.56
C GLU A 72 3.35 11.95 -1.72
N GLY A 73 3.90 10.92 -2.39
CA GLY A 73 4.70 9.87 -1.78
C GLY A 73 3.90 8.71 -1.17
N PHE A 74 2.58 8.73 -1.26
CA PHE A 74 1.73 7.62 -0.83
C PHE A 74 1.46 6.66 -2.01
N ARG A 75 1.29 5.37 -1.67
CA ARG A 75 1.03 4.30 -2.65
C ARG A 75 -0.41 3.77 -2.59
N GLY A 76 -1.15 4.15 -1.59
CA GLY A 76 -2.48 3.62 -1.32
C GLY A 76 -3.37 4.56 -0.53
N PRO A 77 -4.58 4.12 -0.19
CA PRO A 77 -5.64 4.93 0.38
C PRO A 77 -5.31 5.54 1.74
N GLY A 78 -5.94 6.67 2.01
CA GLY A 78 -5.97 7.33 3.31
C GLY A 78 -4.88 8.37 3.55
N GLY A 79 -3.79 8.35 2.77
CA GLY A 79 -2.75 9.39 2.84
C GLY A 79 -2.23 9.68 4.26
N ALA A 80 -1.88 10.94 4.51
CA ALA A 80 -1.34 11.36 5.81
C ALA A 80 -2.28 11.09 7.01
N PRO A 81 -3.60 11.33 6.94
CA PRO A 81 -4.49 11.03 8.06
C PRO A 81 -4.47 9.56 8.49
N PHE A 82 -4.42 8.63 7.53
CA PHE A 82 -4.37 7.21 7.82
C PHE A 82 -3.01 6.79 8.40
N ALA A 83 -1.91 7.28 7.84
CA ALA A 83 -0.57 7.01 8.39
C ALA A 83 -0.45 7.49 9.84
N LEU A 84 -0.94 8.69 10.15
CA LEU A 84 -0.97 9.22 11.50
C LEU A 84 -1.87 8.42 12.45
N GLU A 85 -2.99 7.90 11.95
CA GLU A 85 -3.85 7.02 12.74
C GLU A 85 -3.17 5.70 13.11
N LEU A 86 -2.46 5.09 12.15
CA LEU A 86 -1.75 3.83 12.37
C LEU A 86 -0.68 3.93 13.46
N VAL A 87 -0.07 5.09 13.62
CA VAL A 87 1.00 5.33 14.61
C VAL A 87 0.50 5.92 15.93
N LYS A 88 -0.79 6.25 16.07
CA LYS A 88 -1.35 6.74 17.34
C LYS A 88 -0.99 5.88 18.56
N PRO A 89 -1.05 4.53 18.50
CA PRO A 89 -0.70 3.69 19.63
C PRO A 89 0.75 3.82 20.10
N PHE A 90 1.66 4.30 19.24
CA PHE A 90 3.06 4.49 19.58
C PHE A 90 3.29 5.58 20.63
N ALA A 91 2.33 6.49 20.80
CA ALA A 91 2.47 7.66 21.68
C ALA A 91 3.80 8.40 21.43
N ILE A 92 4.07 8.69 20.16
CA ILE A 92 5.33 9.23 19.66
C ILE A 92 5.71 10.52 20.38
N ASN A 93 6.99 10.62 20.73
CA ASN A 93 7.63 11.86 21.12
C ASN A 93 8.94 12.08 20.34
N ASN A 94 9.48 13.27 20.34
CA ASN A 94 10.61 13.69 19.50
C ASN A 94 11.97 13.03 19.84
N SER A 95 12.06 12.30 20.94
CA SER A 95 13.27 11.53 21.30
C SER A 95 13.28 10.11 20.75
N MET A 96 12.16 9.65 20.20
CA MET A 96 12.03 8.32 19.64
C MET A 96 12.66 8.22 18.24
N SER A 97 13.01 7.01 17.86
CA SER A 97 13.45 6.62 16.52
C SER A 97 12.46 5.61 15.93
N ILE A 98 12.06 5.82 14.68
CA ILE A 98 11.10 4.97 13.97
C ILE A 98 11.75 4.38 12.73
N LEU A 99 11.45 3.12 12.44
CA LEU A 99 11.74 2.47 11.16
C LEU A 99 10.42 2.31 10.40
N ASP A 100 10.37 2.74 9.13
CA ASP A 100 9.29 2.37 8.21
C ASP A 100 9.81 1.34 7.20
N PHE A 101 9.29 0.11 7.29
CA PHE A 101 9.67 -1.01 6.46
C PHE A 101 8.80 -1.09 5.21
N GLY A 102 9.40 -0.81 4.06
CA GLY A 102 8.71 -0.72 2.77
C GLY A 102 8.04 0.64 2.57
N CYS A 103 8.75 1.68 2.85
CA CYS A 103 8.27 3.06 2.94
C CYS A 103 7.80 3.69 1.62
N GLY A 104 8.07 3.07 0.48
CA GLY A 104 7.82 3.67 -0.82
C GLY A 104 8.57 4.98 -1.01
N ALA A 105 7.87 6.00 -1.49
CA ALA A 105 8.41 7.34 -1.68
C ALA A 105 8.24 8.25 -0.43
N GLY A 106 8.08 7.68 0.75
CA GLY A 106 8.19 8.38 2.02
C GLY A 106 7.03 9.31 2.39
N GLY A 107 5.83 9.02 1.92
CA GLY A 107 4.63 9.79 2.32
C GLY A 107 4.35 9.70 3.82
N PRO A 108 4.27 8.49 4.39
CA PRO A 108 4.06 8.30 5.83
C PRO A 108 5.12 8.99 6.68
N GLU A 109 6.42 8.83 6.34
CA GLU A 109 7.53 9.41 7.10
C GLU A 109 7.42 10.93 7.18
N ARG A 110 7.21 11.59 6.02
CA ARG A 110 7.07 13.05 6.01
C ARG A 110 5.86 13.52 6.81
N ALA A 111 4.76 12.78 6.80
CA ALA A 111 3.58 13.11 7.60
C ALA A 111 3.88 12.97 9.11
N ILE A 112 4.52 11.88 9.51
CA ILE A 112 4.86 11.60 10.91
C ILE A 112 5.88 12.60 11.43
N VAL A 113 6.93 12.92 10.64
CA VAL A 113 7.94 13.94 11.06
C VAL A 113 7.30 15.31 11.21
N LYS A 114 6.41 15.72 10.32
CA LYS A 114 5.72 17.02 10.42
C LYS A 114 4.85 17.12 11.65
N GLU A 115 4.24 16.03 12.08
CA GLU A 115 3.33 16.01 13.23
C GLU A 115 4.09 15.92 14.57
N PHE A 116 5.12 15.07 14.65
CA PHE A 116 5.74 14.70 15.92
C PHE A 116 7.19 15.18 16.08
N ASP A 117 7.79 15.74 15.03
CA ASP A 117 9.19 16.17 15.00
C ASP A 117 10.20 15.05 15.34
N VAL A 118 9.87 13.80 15.03
CA VAL A 118 10.60 12.58 15.34
C VAL A 118 11.60 12.21 14.22
N TRP A 119 12.56 11.33 14.54
CA TRP A 119 13.46 10.71 13.53
C TRP A 119 12.84 9.43 12.98
N ILE A 120 12.72 9.36 11.66
CA ILE A 120 12.22 8.17 10.99
C ILE A 120 13.15 7.80 9.83
N THR A 121 13.52 6.53 9.77
CA THR A 121 14.28 5.95 8.66
C THR A 121 13.35 5.06 7.87
N GLY A 122 13.11 5.42 6.61
CA GLY A 122 12.39 4.57 5.65
C GLY A 122 13.36 3.67 4.90
N ILE A 123 13.02 2.40 4.75
CA ILE A 123 13.76 1.46 3.90
C ILE A 123 12.86 0.93 2.80
N GLU A 124 13.34 0.97 1.55
CA GLU A 124 12.57 0.61 0.35
C GLU A 124 13.45 -0.13 -0.66
N PRO A 125 13.03 -1.29 -1.21
CA PRO A 125 13.80 -2.02 -2.18
C PRO A 125 13.77 -1.39 -3.60
N ASP A 126 12.68 -0.72 -3.96
CA ASP A 126 12.55 -0.07 -5.26
C ASP A 126 13.35 1.23 -5.32
N ARG A 127 14.45 1.21 -6.06
CA ARG A 127 15.35 2.38 -6.20
C ARG A 127 14.64 3.61 -6.76
N MET A 128 13.66 3.43 -7.64
CA MET A 128 12.89 4.57 -8.18
C MET A 128 12.09 5.25 -7.06
N GLN A 129 11.46 4.46 -6.19
CA GLN A 129 10.75 5.00 -5.04
C GLN A 129 11.71 5.70 -4.06
N VAL A 130 12.89 5.12 -3.83
CA VAL A 130 13.94 5.74 -2.99
C VAL A 130 14.36 7.10 -3.55
N ASP A 131 14.64 7.18 -4.84
CA ASP A 131 15.11 8.43 -5.48
C ASP A 131 14.02 9.51 -5.43
N VAL A 132 12.79 9.15 -5.74
CA VAL A 132 11.63 10.05 -5.60
C VAL A 132 11.45 10.48 -4.13
N GLY A 133 11.52 9.56 -3.21
CA GLY A 133 11.35 9.82 -1.79
C GLY A 133 12.40 10.78 -1.23
N LYS A 134 13.68 10.57 -1.59
CA LYS A 134 14.78 11.50 -1.24
C LYS A 134 14.53 12.91 -1.76
N LEU A 135 14.13 13.02 -3.04
CA LEU A 135 13.79 14.31 -3.63
C LEU A 135 12.66 15.01 -2.86
N LEU A 136 11.58 14.25 -2.55
CA LEU A 136 10.42 14.80 -1.83
C LEU A 136 10.77 15.20 -0.39
N SER A 137 11.60 14.42 0.31
CA SER A 137 12.08 14.76 1.65
C SER A 137 12.96 16.01 1.63
N SER A 138 13.84 16.14 0.62
CA SER A 138 14.68 17.33 0.42
C SER A 138 13.84 18.58 0.11
N LYS A 139 12.86 18.48 -0.81
CA LYS A 139 11.94 19.58 -1.10
C LYS A 139 11.14 20.04 0.11
N ALA A 140 10.84 19.12 1.02
CA ALA A 140 10.15 19.42 2.26
C ALA A 140 11.07 19.94 3.38
N GLY A 141 12.40 19.95 3.19
CA GLY A 141 13.39 20.29 4.21
C GLY A 141 13.49 19.23 5.32
N LEU A 142 13.13 17.99 5.00
CA LEU A 142 13.04 16.88 5.96
C LEU A 142 14.05 15.76 5.69
N GLU A 143 15.02 15.97 4.80
CA GLU A 143 15.98 14.94 4.33
C GLU A 143 16.77 14.28 5.46
N ARG A 144 16.96 14.99 6.58
CA ARG A 144 17.68 14.46 7.76
C ARG A 144 16.77 13.66 8.69
N LYS A 145 15.50 14.06 8.85
CA LYS A 145 14.56 13.44 9.79
C LYS A 145 13.67 12.38 9.14
N ALA A 146 13.43 12.49 7.83
CA ALA A 146 12.71 11.51 7.01
C ALA A 146 13.67 10.94 5.95
N GLU A 147 14.70 10.23 6.42
CA GLU A 147 15.70 9.61 5.56
C GLU A 147 15.13 8.36 4.90
N ILE A 148 15.39 8.18 3.58
CA ILE A 148 14.97 7.01 2.83
C ILE A 148 16.21 6.30 2.28
N ILE A 149 16.31 4.98 2.54
CA ILE A 149 17.47 4.16 2.20
C ILE A 149 17.03 2.98 1.34
N ALA A 150 17.77 2.73 0.25
CA ALA A 150 17.60 1.49 -0.51
C ALA A 150 18.13 0.30 0.30
N TYR A 151 17.39 -0.81 0.31
CA TYR A 151 17.81 -2.03 0.99
C TYR A 151 17.55 -3.28 0.12
N ASP A 152 18.25 -4.36 0.46
CA ASP A 152 17.96 -5.70 -0.08
C ASP A 152 17.05 -6.44 0.92
N PRO A 153 15.81 -6.80 0.54
CA PRO A 153 14.87 -7.47 1.44
C PRO A 153 15.38 -8.79 2.02
N GLU A 154 16.21 -9.50 1.27
CA GLU A 154 16.75 -10.80 1.71
C GLU A 154 17.92 -10.66 2.67
N ASN A 155 18.65 -9.55 2.58
CA ASN A 155 19.91 -9.35 3.30
C ASN A 155 19.96 -8.09 4.17
N PHE A 156 18.81 -7.44 4.45
CA PHE A 156 18.86 -6.25 5.26
C PHE A 156 19.26 -6.54 6.71
N ILE A 157 20.18 -5.73 7.20
CA ILE A 157 20.64 -5.79 8.58
C ILE A 157 20.33 -4.44 9.20
N THR A 158 19.59 -4.46 10.30
CA THR A 158 19.38 -3.30 11.13
C THR A 158 20.13 -3.47 12.44
N ARG A 159 20.41 -2.34 13.11
CA ARG A 159 21.01 -2.36 14.43
C ARG A 159 20.04 -3.01 15.42
N SER A 160 20.49 -4.03 16.13
CA SER A 160 19.72 -4.64 17.23
C SER A 160 19.35 -3.58 18.27
N GLY A 161 18.08 -3.50 18.66
CA GLY A 161 17.59 -2.52 19.62
C GLY A 161 17.76 -1.08 19.16
N GLY A 162 17.72 -0.81 17.85
CA GLY A 162 17.93 0.53 17.29
C GLY A 162 16.71 1.43 17.31
N PHE A 163 15.50 0.87 17.30
CA PHE A 163 14.26 1.60 17.09
C PHE A 163 13.29 1.47 18.25
N ASP A 164 12.60 2.57 18.57
CA ASP A 164 11.49 2.59 19.53
C ASP A 164 10.23 2.01 18.90
N CYS A 165 9.99 2.33 17.62
CA CYS A 165 8.81 1.90 16.88
C CYS A 165 9.18 1.44 15.49
N ILE A 166 8.39 0.49 14.95
CA ILE A 166 8.45 0.06 13.56
C ILE A 166 7.05 0.13 12.96
N LEU A 167 6.97 0.69 11.75
CA LEU A 167 5.78 0.74 10.92
C LEU A 167 6.02 -0.10 9.65
N SER A 168 4.99 -0.80 9.16
CA SER A 168 4.98 -1.42 7.85
C SER A 168 3.57 -1.34 7.27
N ILE A 169 3.43 -0.72 6.09
CA ILE A 169 2.14 -0.54 5.41
C ILE A 169 2.22 -1.15 4.01
N ASP A 170 1.28 -2.05 3.68
CA ASP A 170 1.13 -2.67 2.35
C ASP A 170 2.46 -3.25 1.80
N THR A 171 3.19 -3.97 2.64
CA THR A 171 4.56 -4.38 2.32
C THR A 171 4.84 -5.84 2.58
N MET A 172 4.46 -6.38 3.75
CA MET A 172 4.85 -7.73 4.17
C MET A 172 4.31 -8.82 3.22
N PHE A 173 3.14 -8.61 2.63
CA PHE A 173 2.52 -9.57 1.70
C PHE A 173 3.38 -9.88 0.46
N ARG A 174 4.34 -9.03 0.11
CA ARG A 174 5.21 -9.17 -1.06
C ARG A 174 6.32 -10.20 -0.88
N PHE A 175 6.61 -10.60 0.36
CA PHE A 175 7.76 -11.44 0.68
C PHE A 175 7.34 -12.84 1.06
N GLU A 176 8.01 -13.85 0.49
CA GLU A 176 7.87 -15.24 0.93
C GLU A 176 8.50 -15.44 2.31
N SER A 177 9.66 -14.80 2.54
CA SER A 177 10.43 -14.89 3.78
C SER A 177 9.93 -13.98 4.90
N ARG A 178 8.62 -13.62 4.91
CA ARG A 178 8.05 -12.68 5.91
C ARG A 178 8.24 -13.09 7.37
N GLU A 179 8.36 -14.41 7.64
CA GLU A 179 8.72 -14.90 8.97
C GLU A 179 10.10 -14.43 9.42
N VAL A 180 11.08 -14.52 8.53
CA VAL A 180 12.45 -14.06 8.79
C VAL A 180 12.49 -12.55 8.90
N ILE A 181 11.76 -11.86 8.04
CA ILE A 181 11.67 -10.39 8.05
C ILE A 181 11.10 -9.92 9.37
N LEU A 182 9.98 -10.47 9.84
CA LEU A 182 9.37 -10.10 11.12
C LEU A 182 10.31 -10.38 12.31
N ALA A 183 11.10 -11.46 12.27
CA ALA A 183 12.09 -11.73 13.30
C ALA A 183 13.24 -10.69 13.29
N ARG A 184 13.67 -10.23 12.11
CA ARG A 184 14.68 -9.18 11.99
C ARG A 184 14.14 -7.83 12.49
N LEU A 185 12.88 -7.52 12.18
CA LEU A 185 12.21 -6.32 12.68
C LEU A 185 12.07 -6.36 14.20
N GLU A 186 11.66 -7.52 14.76
CA GLU A 186 11.62 -7.72 16.22
C GLU A 186 12.98 -7.47 16.86
N ASN A 187 14.06 -8.04 16.32
CA ASN A 187 15.42 -7.83 16.81
C ASN A 187 15.86 -6.36 16.74
N SER A 188 15.37 -5.61 15.75
CA SER A 188 15.67 -4.19 15.57
C SER A 188 14.98 -3.28 16.58
N LEU A 189 13.92 -3.77 17.22
CA LEU A 189 13.20 -3.04 18.27
C LEU A 189 13.95 -3.07 19.60
N LYS A 190 13.94 -1.93 20.27
CA LYS A 190 14.31 -1.82 21.69
C LYS A 190 13.41 -2.70 22.56
N THR A 191 13.82 -2.96 23.78
CA THR A 191 12.95 -3.57 24.79
C THR A 191 11.69 -2.71 24.97
N ARG A 192 10.52 -3.32 24.93
CA ARG A 192 9.20 -2.65 24.90
C ARG A 192 8.97 -1.79 23.65
N GLY A 193 9.79 -1.95 22.61
CA GLY A 193 9.55 -1.33 21.31
C GLY A 193 8.25 -1.82 20.68
N GLN A 194 7.72 -1.05 19.78
CA GLN A 194 6.35 -1.21 19.26
C GLN A 194 6.37 -1.48 17.75
N LEU A 195 5.50 -2.37 17.29
CA LEU A 195 5.36 -2.72 15.89
C LEU A 195 3.91 -2.54 15.44
N THR A 196 3.70 -1.78 14.37
CA THR A 196 2.44 -1.77 13.62
C THR A 196 2.67 -2.35 12.24
N VAL A 197 1.86 -3.33 11.86
CA VAL A 197 1.75 -3.87 10.50
C VAL A 197 0.33 -3.63 10.02
N CYS A 198 0.18 -2.99 8.86
CA CYS A 198 -1.08 -2.89 8.13
C CYS A 198 -0.88 -3.55 6.77
N ASP A 199 -1.59 -4.66 6.50
CA ASP A 199 -1.27 -5.47 5.33
C ASP A 199 -2.48 -6.18 4.73
N TYR A 200 -2.30 -6.65 3.48
CA TYR A 200 -3.24 -7.54 2.83
C TYR A 200 -3.17 -8.93 3.45
N VAL A 201 -4.35 -9.47 3.72
CA VAL A 201 -4.55 -10.75 4.40
C VAL A 201 -5.53 -11.59 3.59
N ARG A 202 -5.23 -12.86 3.42
CA ARG A 202 -6.16 -13.82 2.85
C ARG A 202 -7.27 -14.13 3.86
N ALA A 203 -8.52 -14.10 3.42
CA ALA A 203 -9.63 -14.55 4.25
C ALA A 203 -9.51 -16.04 4.59
N ASP A 204 -9.94 -16.44 5.77
CA ASP A 204 -9.78 -17.83 6.25
C ASP A 204 -10.50 -18.86 5.37
N ASN A 205 -11.57 -18.45 4.68
CA ASN A 205 -12.34 -19.28 3.76
C ASN A 205 -11.84 -19.25 2.30
N ALA A 206 -10.82 -18.45 1.97
CA ALA A 206 -10.24 -18.40 0.65
C ALA A 206 -9.07 -19.39 0.51
N ALA A 207 -8.90 -19.98 -0.68
CA ALA A 207 -7.78 -20.86 -0.95
C ALA A 207 -6.44 -20.08 -0.97
N PRO A 208 -5.30 -20.71 -0.62
CA PRO A 208 -3.98 -20.05 -0.70
C PRO A 208 -3.62 -19.53 -2.09
N ASP A 209 -4.11 -20.18 -3.12
CA ASP A 209 -3.91 -19.89 -4.55
C ASP A 209 -5.17 -19.31 -5.21
N ASP A 210 -6.02 -18.63 -4.45
CA ASP A 210 -7.25 -18.05 -4.97
C ASP A 210 -6.96 -17.08 -6.13
N PRO A 211 -7.57 -17.31 -7.32
CA PRO A 211 -7.25 -16.54 -8.51
C PRO A 211 -7.64 -15.05 -8.40
N SER A 212 -8.58 -14.71 -7.53
CA SER A 212 -8.97 -13.31 -7.30
C SER A 212 -7.86 -12.54 -6.59
N ILE A 213 -7.11 -13.20 -5.70
CA ILE A 213 -5.95 -12.61 -5.02
C ILE A 213 -4.82 -12.37 -6.02
N ALA A 214 -4.51 -13.37 -6.87
CA ALA A 214 -3.51 -13.21 -7.93
C ALA A 214 -3.90 -12.10 -8.92
N ALA A 215 -5.17 -12.01 -9.29
CA ALA A 215 -5.67 -10.93 -10.14
C ALA A 215 -5.52 -9.54 -9.46
N ALA A 216 -5.71 -9.46 -8.15
CA ALA A 216 -5.68 -8.22 -7.38
C ALA A 216 -4.27 -7.72 -7.09
N LEU A 217 -3.33 -8.62 -6.79
CA LEU A 217 -2.00 -8.28 -6.26
C LEU A 217 -0.86 -8.65 -7.22
N GLY A 218 -1.16 -9.38 -8.32
CA GLY A 218 -0.15 -9.93 -9.22
C GLY A 218 0.51 -11.19 -8.65
N GLU A 219 1.69 -11.51 -9.15
CA GLU A 219 2.49 -12.62 -8.65
C GLU A 219 3.10 -12.26 -7.29
N VAL A 220 2.42 -12.69 -6.23
CA VAL A 220 2.87 -12.55 -4.84
C VAL A 220 2.86 -13.93 -4.16
N PRO A 221 3.70 -14.15 -3.15
CA PRO A 221 3.63 -15.36 -2.33
C PRO A 221 2.25 -15.51 -1.69
N ALA A 222 1.86 -16.75 -1.38
CA ALA A 222 0.59 -17.01 -0.70
C ALA A 222 0.41 -16.10 0.52
N LEU A 223 -0.69 -15.36 0.53
CA LEU A 223 -0.98 -14.42 1.62
C LEU A 223 -1.20 -15.18 2.93
N TRP A 224 -0.70 -14.61 4.00
CA TRP A 224 -1.06 -15.07 5.33
C TRP A 224 -2.50 -14.70 5.68
N THR A 225 -3.15 -15.57 6.44
CA THR A 225 -4.38 -15.28 7.14
C THR A 225 -4.13 -14.42 8.37
N LYS A 226 -5.21 -13.87 8.95
CA LYS A 226 -5.15 -13.21 10.25
C LYS A 226 -4.48 -14.09 11.31
N GLY A 227 -4.87 -15.38 11.39
CA GLY A 227 -4.36 -16.33 12.37
C GLY A 227 -2.86 -16.59 12.23
N GLU A 228 -2.32 -16.62 11.00
CA GLU A 228 -0.88 -16.78 10.75
C GLU A 228 -0.08 -15.55 11.21
N TYR A 229 -0.60 -14.32 11.01
CA TYR A 229 0.00 -13.12 11.59
C TYR A 229 -0.01 -13.15 13.13
N GLU A 230 -1.16 -13.44 13.74
CA GLU A 230 -1.31 -13.51 15.21
C GLU A 230 -0.38 -14.57 15.82
N LYS A 231 -0.30 -15.74 15.20
CA LYS A 231 0.62 -16.81 15.60
C LYS A 231 2.06 -16.30 15.57
N ARG A 232 2.46 -15.63 14.48
CA ARG A 232 3.83 -15.14 14.34
C ARG A 232 4.18 -14.06 15.34
N PHE A 233 3.27 -13.12 15.62
CA PHE A 233 3.45 -12.13 16.68
C PHE A 233 3.66 -12.78 18.06
N ASN A 234 2.86 -13.83 18.37
CA ASN A 234 2.99 -14.57 19.62
C ASN A 234 4.33 -15.34 19.71
N GLU A 235 4.78 -15.99 18.64
CA GLU A 235 6.07 -16.70 18.57
C GLU A 235 7.24 -15.74 18.83
N LEU A 236 7.17 -14.53 18.28
CA LEU A 236 8.14 -13.45 18.49
C LEU A 236 7.96 -12.73 19.82
N LYS A 237 7.05 -13.22 20.70
CA LYS A 237 6.80 -12.66 22.03
C LYS A 237 6.37 -11.18 22.00
N PHE A 238 5.58 -10.80 21.03
CA PHE A 238 4.85 -9.56 21.09
C PHE A 238 3.61 -9.72 21.96
N ASP A 239 3.36 -8.72 22.81
CA ASP A 239 2.06 -8.51 23.43
C ASP A 239 1.15 -7.86 22.38
N LEU A 240 0.40 -8.69 21.65
CA LEU A 240 -0.48 -8.25 20.57
C LEU A 240 -1.70 -7.54 21.16
N ARG A 241 -1.79 -6.23 20.95
CA ARG A 241 -2.84 -5.36 21.48
C ARG A 241 -3.97 -5.10 20.51
N VAL A 242 -3.68 -5.14 19.21
CA VAL A 242 -4.66 -4.91 18.14
C VAL A 242 -4.45 -5.96 17.06
N SER A 243 -5.57 -6.55 16.65
CA SER A 243 -5.71 -7.38 15.45
C SER A 243 -7.07 -7.05 14.87
N GLU A 244 -7.12 -6.06 13.99
CA GLU A 244 -8.35 -5.39 13.56
C GLU A 244 -8.55 -5.55 12.05
N ASP A 245 -9.74 -6.01 11.65
CA ASP A 245 -10.18 -5.97 10.25
C ASP A 245 -10.59 -4.52 9.90
N ILE A 246 -9.81 -3.89 9.04
CA ILE A 246 -10.06 -2.53 8.57
C ILE A 246 -10.48 -2.50 7.09
N THR A 247 -10.90 -3.64 6.55
CA THR A 247 -11.22 -3.84 5.13
C THR A 247 -12.22 -2.81 4.62
N ASP A 248 -13.34 -2.63 5.32
CA ASP A 248 -14.40 -1.69 4.89
C ASP A 248 -13.92 -0.25 4.91
N LYS A 249 -13.16 0.13 5.93
CA LYS A 249 -12.56 1.45 6.05
C LYS A 249 -11.57 1.71 4.90
N PHE A 250 -10.69 0.75 4.64
CA PHE A 250 -9.69 0.85 3.58
C PHE A 250 -10.34 0.94 2.19
N ARG A 251 -11.37 0.10 1.95
CA ARG A 251 -12.20 0.15 0.74
C ARG A 251 -12.86 1.52 0.55
N LEU A 252 -13.44 2.08 1.60
CA LEU A 252 -14.07 3.39 1.55
C LEU A 252 -13.07 4.51 1.22
N MET A 253 -11.89 4.48 1.87
CA MET A 253 -10.82 5.45 1.58
C MET A 253 -10.37 5.35 0.11
N ALA A 254 -10.25 4.15 -0.46
CA ALA A 254 -9.91 3.96 -1.86
C ALA A 254 -10.96 4.58 -2.80
N LEU A 255 -12.22 4.28 -2.58
CA LEU A 255 -13.33 4.81 -3.38
C LEU A 255 -13.41 6.34 -3.33
N ILE A 256 -13.22 6.92 -2.14
CA ILE A 256 -13.22 8.39 -1.96
C ILE A 256 -12.07 9.02 -2.75
N ALA A 257 -10.86 8.48 -2.67
CA ALA A 257 -9.70 9.06 -3.34
C ALA A 257 -9.83 8.98 -4.88
N LEU A 258 -10.31 7.83 -5.40
CA LEU A 258 -10.57 7.63 -6.82
C LEU A 258 -11.69 8.56 -7.36
N ASP A 259 -12.68 8.85 -6.54
CA ASP A 259 -13.72 9.82 -6.88
C ASP A 259 -13.20 11.27 -6.83
N GLN A 260 -12.43 11.62 -5.79
CA GLN A 260 -11.94 12.99 -5.59
C GLN A 260 -10.94 13.43 -6.66
N VAL A 261 -10.01 12.57 -7.09
CA VAL A 261 -9.00 12.92 -8.11
C VAL A 261 -9.65 13.39 -9.40
N THR A 262 -10.84 12.90 -9.72
CA THR A 262 -11.60 13.29 -10.90
C THR A 262 -12.25 14.68 -10.78
N LYS A 263 -12.35 15.24 -9.59
CA LYS A 263 -13.05 16.48 -9.29
C LYS A 263 -12.12 17.68 -9.14
N ILE A 264 -10.89 17.46 -8.67
CA ILE A 264 -9.92 18.53 -8.41
C ILE A 264 -9.14 18.91 -9.68
N PRO A 265 -8.74 20.19 -9.86
CA PRO A 265 -8.02 20.67 -11.05
C PRO A 265 -6.72 19.93 -11.34
N GLU A 266 -5.92 19.66 -10.32
CA GLU A 266 -4.65 18.94 -10.40
C GLU A 266 -4.85 17.52 -10.91
N GLY A 267 -5.83 16.81 -10.35
CA GLY A 267 -6.20 15.47 -10.76
C GLY A 267 -6.65 15.41 -12.23
N LYS A 268 -7.54 16.32 -12.63
CA LYS A 268 -7.98 16.45 -14.04
C LYS A 268 -6.81 16.72 -14.98
N SER A 269 -5.84 17.52 -14.57
CA SER A 269 -4.63 17.79 -15.34
C SER A 269 -3.79 16.53 -15.52
N VAL A 270 -3.54 15.77 -14.45
CA VAL A 270 -2.76 14.52 -14.48
C VAL A 270 -3.45 13.48 -15.35
N ILE A 271 -4.78 13.32 -15.22
CA ILE A 271 -5.57 12.38 -16.02
C ILE A 271 -5.45 12.69 -17.52
N ARG A 272 -5.55 13.96 -17.91
CA ARG A 272 -5.40 14.37 -19.32
C ARG A 272 -3.99 14.15 -19.84
N THR A 273 -2.97 14.36 -19.00
CA THR A 273 -1.57 14.22 -19.40
C THR A 273 -1.13 12.75 -19.48
N PHE A 274 -1.67 11.91 -18.60
CA PHE A 274 -1.25 10.51 -18.45
C PHE A 274 -2.46 9.54 -18.40
N PRO A 275 -3.33 9.54 -19.44
CA PRO A 275 -4.57 8.75 -19.40
C PRO A 275 -4.34 7.26 -19.24
N ASP A 276 -3.35 6.68 -19.92
CA ASP A 276 -3.06 5.25 -19.85
C ASP A 276 -2.53 4.83 -18.47
N ALA A 277 -1.65 5.64 -17.87
CA ALA A 277 -1.16 5.39 -16.52
C ALA A 277 -2.29 5.51 -15.48
N PHE A 278 -3.19 6.46 -15.66
CA PHE A 278 -4.36 6.61 -14.81
C PHE A 278 -5.29 5.39 -14.92
N MET A 279 -5.59 4.95 -16.13
CA MET A 279 -6.44 3.77 -16.34
C MET A 279 -5.79 2.49 -15.82
N ALA A 280 -4.46 2.38 -15.90
CA ALA A 280 -3.72 1.26 -15.31
C ALA A 280 -3.86 1.24 -13.78
N GLU A 281 -3.66 2.38 -13.11
CA GLU A 281 -3.80 2.48 -11.64
C GLU A 281 -5.24 2.20 -11.19
N VAL A 282 -6.24 2.76 -11.90
CA VAL A 282 -7.66 2.49 -11.63
C VAL A 282 -7.99 1.02 -11.81
N GLY A 283 -7.48 0.39 -12.88
CA GLY A 283 -7.67 -1.05 -13.11
C GLY A 283 -7.03 -1.94 -12.04
N ASP A 284 -5.86 -1.56 -11.52
CA ASP A 284 -5.22 -2.24 -10.38
C ASP A 284 -6.10 -2.17 -9.13
N TRP A 285 -6.68 -1.02 -8.85
CA TRP A 285 -7.56 -0.84 -7.70
C TRP A 285 -8.92 -1.50 -7.90
N GLU A 286 -9.45 -1.55 -9.11
CA GLU A 286 -10.67 -2.31 -9.41
C GLU A 286 -10.50 -3.79 -9.04
N ARG A 287 -9.37 -4.40 -9.43
CA ARG A 287 -9.10 -5.81 -9.11
C ARG A 287 -9.02 -6.04 -7.60
N LYS A 288 -8.34 -5.14 -6.86
CA LYS A 288 -8.29 -5.21 -5.39
C LYS A 288 -9.67 -5.07 -4.76
N LEU A 289 -10.43 -4.08 -5.20
CA LEU A 289 -11.80 -3.86 -4.70
C LEU A 289 -12.72 -5.05 -5.02
N SER A 290 -12.57 -5.67 -6.19
CA SER A 290 -13.32 -6.87 -6.56
C SER A 290 -13.00 -8.07 -5.67
N ALA A 291 -11.73 -8.30 -5.33
CA ALA A 291 -11.32 -9.36 -4.40
C ALA A 291 -11.79 -9.08 -2.95
N ILE A 292 -11.80 -7.81 -2.55
CA ILE A 292 -12.37 -7.39 -1.26
C ILE A 292 -13.88 -7.64 -1.23
N GLU A 293 -14.61 -7.27 -2.29
CA GLU A 293 -16.06 -7.48 -2.39
C GLU A 293 -16.44 -8.97 -2.48
N ALA A 294 -15.58 -9.79 -3.08
CA ALA A 294 -15.72 -11.25 -3.09
C ALA A 294 -15.44 -11.87 -1.71
N GLY A 295 -14.86 -11.11 -0.79
CA GLY A 295 -14.53 -11.57 0.56
C GLY A 295 -13.29 -12.45 0.65
N THR A 296 -12.45 -12.51 -0.41
CA THR A 296 -11.23 -13.32 -0.46
C THR A 296 -10.00 -12.56 0.02
N LEU A 297 -9.98 -11.24 -0.22
CA LEU A 297 -8.93 -10.32 0.18
C LEU A 297 -9.42 -9.41 1.31
N LYS A 298 -8.62 -9.30 2.37
CA LYS A 298 -8.89 -8.45 3.52
C LYS A 298 -7.70 -7.57 3.84
N ILE A 299 -7.93 -6.53 4.63
CA ILE A 299 -6.88 -5.65 5.15
C ILE A 299 -6.96 -5.66 6.66
N PHE A 300 -5.84 -6.00 7.31
CA PHE A 300 -5.74 -6.03 8.76
C PHE A 300 -4.68 -5.08 9.29
N ARG A 301 -4.97 -4.52 10.46
CA ARG A 301 -4.02 -3.80 11.29
C ARG A 301 -3.65 -4.64 12.49
N PHE A 302 -2.35 -4.88 12.66
CA PHE A 302 -1.78 -5.53 13.83
C PHE A 302 -0.90 -4.53 14.58
N TYR A 303 -1.07 -4.46 15.89
CA TYR A 303 -0.20 -3.65 16.74
C TYR A 303 0.22 -4.46 17.94
N GLY A 304 1.52 -4.54 18.19
CA GLY A 304 2.10 -5.29 19.30
C GLY A 304 3.26 -4.57 19.95
N ILE A 305 3.50 -4.90 21.22
CA ILE A 305 4.62 -4.39 22.03
C ILE A 305 5.57 -5.55 22.29
N LYS A 306 6.86 -5.40 21.94
CA LYS A 306 7.89 -6.38 22.22
C LYS A 306 8.03 -6.57 23.72
N MET A 307 7.80 -7.80 24.19
CA MET A 307 8.00 -8.11 25.61
C MET A 307 9.48 -8.16 25.93
N GLY A 308 9.89 -7.55 27.03
CA GLY A 308 11.24 -7.69 27.55
C GLY A 308 11.53 -9.17 27.89
N SER A 309 12.77 -9.63 27.70
CA SER A 309 13.19 -10.87 28.31
C SER A 309 12.88 -10.79 29.81
N ALA A 310 12.08 -11.74 30.30
CA ALA A 310 11.84 -11.82 31.75
C ALA A 310 13.23 -11.89 32.43
N SER A 311 13.54 -10.86 33.23
CA SER A 311 14.74 -10.86 34.03
C SER A 311 14.65 -12.08 34.95
N LEU A 312 15.58 -13.02 34.82
CA LEU A 312 15.75 -14.17 35.73
C LEU A 312 16.17 -13.73 37.15
N MET A 313 15.80 -12.51 37.54
CA MET A 313 16.11 -11.92 38.84
C MET A 313 14.88 -11.88 39.77
N SER A 314 14.14 -12.98 39.89
CA SER A 314 13.15 -13.13 40.97
C SER A 314 13.34 -14.41 41.80
N ASN A 315 14.59 -14.82 42.03
CA ASN A 315 14.91 -15.87 43.00
C ASN A 315 15.96 -15.34 44.02
N TRP A 316 15.60 -14.29 44.74
CA TRP A 316 16.19 -13.97 46.01
C TRP A 316 15.05 -13.72 47.01
N SER A 317 14.58 -14.80 47.60
CA SER A 317 13.89 -14.80 48.88
C SER A 317 14.46 -15.91 49.74
#